data_0ef66db78a44f7d523f535b178a2f914
#
_entry.id   0ef66db78a44f7d523f535b178a2f914
#
_cell.length_a   1.000
_cell.length_b   1.000
_cell.length_c   1.000
_cell.angle_alpha   90.00
_cell.angle_beta   90.00
_cell.angle_gamma   90.00
#
_symmetry.space_group_name_H-M   'P 1'
#
loop_
_entity.id
_entity.type
_entity.pdbx_description
1 polymer ?
#
loop_
_entity_poly.entity_id
_entity_poly.type
_entity_poly.pdbx_seq_one_letter_code
_entity_poly.pdbx_strand_id
1 'polypeptide(L)'
;MGALLTRLYGIDQTTPYGFKFSGITLWLLAADAGVQRVIDDFNPNCPRWLAHSTLQYGMRLDEADARRRFARLKNAVEGSGPITLRLTGPPDLYGPYGDVPPYQMRGIGVMFRGSQSYDDLREQLAASGFSGSSFPHTSLVYDWIGSPRVTSEVAEAIRAEVPELSYGAEVVFDGVALVDMRGRSVGEWEVLDRVSLAREPGCDEPIAATA
;
A
#
# COMPACT_ATOMS: atom_id res chain seq x y z
N MET A 1 -4.87 -28.49 10.05
CA MET A 1 -4.48 -27.15 10.57
C MET A 1 -4.33 -26.13 9.44
N GLY A 2 -3.66 -26.44 8.31
CA GLY A 2 -3.48 -25.54 7.18
C GLY A 2 -4.79 -24.98 6.59
N ALA A 3 -5.78 -25.85 6.33
CA ALA A 3 -7.06 -25.44 5.75
C ALA A 3 -7.86 -24.47 6.64
N LEU A 4 -7.73 -24.59 7.98
CA LEU A 4 -8.38 -23.67 8.92
C LEU A 4 -7.73 -22.28 8.89
N LEU A 5 -6.41 -22.23 8.80
CA LEU A 5 -5.65 -20.99 8.76
C LEU A 5 -5.84 -20.25 7.45
N THR A 6 -5.82 -20.96 6.31
CA THR A 6 -6.16 -20.39 5.01
C THR A 6 -7.57 -19.77 5.03
N ARG A 7 -8.52 -20.45 5.68
CA ARG A 7 -9.92 -19.99 5.76
C ARG A 7 -10.10 -18.78 6.69
N LEU A 8 -9.34 -18.68 7.79
CA LEU A 8 -9.47 -17.61 8.78
C LEU A 8 -8.61 -16.38 8.43
N TYR A 9 -7.43 -16.60 7.87
CA TYR A 9 -6.41 -15.55 7.70
C TYR A 9 -5.98 -15.34 6.24
N GLY A 10 -6.47 -16.14 5.30
CA GLY A 10 -6.03 -16.10 3.90
C GLY A 10 -4.59 -16.55 3.70
N ILE A 11 -4.02 -17.29 4.66
CA ILE A 11 -2.63 -17.73 4.64
C ILE A 11 -2.52 -19.08 3.96
N ASP A 12 -1.71 -19.18 2.92
CA ASP A 12 -1.34 -20.42 2.25
C ASP A 12 0.14 -20.73 2.52
N GLN A 13 0.38 -21.81 3.25
CA GLN A 13 1.71 -22.26 3.65
C GLN A 13 2.48 -23.00 2.56
N THR A 14 1.83 -23.28 1.44
CA THR A 14 2.44 -24.05 0.34
C THR A 14 3.27 -23.19 -0.62
N THR A 15 3.15 -21.86 -0.52
CA THR A 15 3.93 -20.95 -1.37
C THR A 15 5.24 -20.53 -0.71
N PRO A 16 6.29 -20.22 -1.49
CA PRO A 16 7.57 -19.73 -0.96
C PRO A 16 7.45 -18.46 -0.11
N TYR A 17 6.36 -17.72 -0.31
CA TYR A 17 6.05 -16.47 0.41
C TYR A 17 4.94 -16.64 1.47
N GLY A 18 4.58 -17.87 1.76
CA GLY A 18 3.93 -18.33 2.99
C GLY A 18 2.46 -18.01 3.15
N PHE A 19 1.86 -17.08 2.43
CA PHE A 19 0.45 -16.75 2.65
C PHE A 19 -0.24 -16.17 1.42
N LYS A 20 -1.53 -16.44 1.31
CA LYS A 20 -2.44 -15.79 0.37
C LYS A 20 -3.30 -14.78 1.12
N PHE A 21 -3.42 -13.64 0.52
CA PHE A 21 -4.23 -12.57 1.06
C PHE A 21 -5.73 -12.80 0.77
N SER A 22 -6.57 -12.11 1.50
CA SER A 22 -8.02 -12.20 1.33
C SER A 22 -8.63 -10.83 1.08
N GLY A 23 -9.71 -10.82 0.28
CA GLY A 23 -10.50 -9.64 0.06
C GLY A 23 -9.94 -8.70 -1.00
N ILE A 24 -10.65 -7.59 -1.15
CA ILE A 24 -10.27 -6.45 -2.00
C ILE A 24 -9.66 -5.40 -1.09
N THR A 25 -8.71 -4.66 -1.58
CA THR A 25 -8.01 -3.63 -0.80
C THR A 25 -7.90 -2.32 -1.58
N LEU A 26 -7.66 -1.23 -0.88
CA LEU A 26 -7.34 0.07 -1.47
C LEU A 26 -5.91 0.45 -1.14
N TRP A 27 -5.20 0.89 -2.14
CA TRP A 27 -3.83 1.38 -2.04
C TRP A 27 -3.73 2.84 -2.43
N LEU A 28 -2.94 3.58 -1.69
CA LEU A 28 -2.38 4.86 -2.08
C LEU A 28 -1.03 4.58 -2.73
N LEU A 29 -0.90 4.87 -4.03
CA LEU A 29 0.26 4.50 -4.84
C LEU A 29 1.36 5.55 -4.71
N ALA A 30 2.57 5.12 -4.39
CA ALA A 30 3.73 5.99 -4.37
C ALA A 30 4.19 6.33 -5.80
N ALA A 31 4.38 7.61 -6.06
CA ALA A 31 5.03 8.12 -7.27
C ALA A 31 6.55 8.02 -7.19
N ASP A 32 7.09 7.82 -5.99
CA ASP A 32 8.52 7.83 -5.70
C ASP A 32 9.21 6.56 -6.20
N ALA A 33 10.05 6.73 -7.23
CA ALA A 33 10.84 5.65 -7.80
C ALA A 33 11.87 5.07 -6.80
N GLY A 34 12.29 5.84 -5.80
CA GLY A 34 13.23 5.40 -4.77
C GLY A 34 12.61 4.30 -3.90
N VAL A 35 11.38 4.50 -3.42
CA VAL A 35 10.66 3.48 -2.64
C VAL A 35 10.44 2.21 -3.46
N GLN A 36 10.05 2.36 -4.75
CA GLN A 36 9.87 1.20 -5.63
C GLN A 36 11.18 0.44 -5.86
N ARG A 37 12.28 1.16 -6.05
CA ARG A 37 13.63 0.56 -6.19
C ARG A 37 13.99 -0.30 -4.99
N VAL A 38 13.76 0.19 -3.77
CA VAL A 38 14.01 -0.58 -2.54
C VAL A 38 13.22 -1.88 -2.53
N ILE A 39 11.93 -1.81 -2.89
CA ILE A 39 11.10 -3.02 -2.98
C ILE A 39 11.71 -4.02 -3.98
N ASP A 40 12.10 -3.54 -5.15
CA ASP A 40 12.66 -4.40 -6.22
C ASP A 40 14.02 -5.00 -5.81
N ASP A 41 14.91 -4.21 -5.21
CA ASP A 41 16.27 -4.62 -4.83
C ASP A 41 16.28 -5.63 -3.67
N PHE A 42 15.43 -5.43 -2.67
CA PHE A 42 15.38 -6.32 -1.50
C PHE A 42 14.42 -7.50 -1.65
N ASN A 43 13.71 -7.60 -2.78
CA ASN A 43 12.84 -8.73 -3.10
C ASN A 43 13.12 -9.35 -4.50
N PRO A 44 14.37 -9.66 -4.84
CA PRO A 44 14.76 -10.03 -6.22
C PRO A 44 14.08 -11.32 -6.73
N ASN A 45 13.63 -12.19 -5.82
CA ASN A 45 12.97 -13.46 -6.15
C ASN A 45 11.46 -13.41 -5.91
N CYS A 46 10.91 -12.25 -5.56
CA CYS A 46 9.47 -12.04 -5.44
C CYS A 46 8.89 -11.52 -6.76
N PRO A 47 7.67 -11.90 -7.11
CA PRO A 47 6.94 -11.16 -8.11
C PRO A 47 6.84 -9.69 -7.69
N ARG A 48 7.01 -8.80 -8.64
CA ARG A 48 7.02 -7.36 -8.39
C ARG A 48 5.65 -6.85 -7.94
N TRP A 49 5.61 -6.01 -6.91
CA TRP A 49 4.41 -5.27 -6.53
C TRP A 49 4.69 -3.76 -6.50
N LEU A 50 3.62 -2.98 -6.63
CA LEU A 50 3.70 -1.53 -6.62
C LEU A 50 3.98 -1.00 -5.21
N ALA A 51 4.85 -0.01 -5.10
CA ALA A 51 5.05 0.74 -3.87
C ALA A 51 3.74 1.45 -3.47
N HIS A 52 3.24 1.16 -2.28
CA HIS A 52 1.95 1.67 -1.83
C HIS A 52 1.84 1.80 -0.32
N SER A 53 0.93 2.64 0.12
CA SER A 53 0.40 2.63 1.47
C SER A 53 -1.02 2.07 1.46
N THR A 54 -1.30 1.08 2.31
CA THR A 54 -2.63 0.49 2.38
C THR A 54 -3.62 1.45 3.04
N LEU A 55 -4.63 1.89 2.27
CA LEU A 55 -5.72 2.73 2.76
C LEU A 55 -6.79 1.90 3.47
N GLN A 56 -7.16 0.76 2.90
CA GLN A 56 -8.08 -0.19 3.52
C GLN A 56 -7.74 -1.61 3.08
N TYR A 57 -7.60 -2.51 4.04
CA TYR A 57 -7.22 -3.90 3.82
C TYR A 57 -8.43 -4.84 3.90
N GLY A 58 -8.41 -5.89 3.08
CA GLY A 58 -9.19 -7.12 3.28
C GLY A 58 -10.71 -6.95 3.24
N MET A 59 -11.23 -6.05 2.42
CA MET A 59 -12.67 -5.85 2.29
C MET A 59 -13.36 -7.11 1.77
N ARG A 60 -14.38 -7.57 2.50
CA ARG A 60 -15.25 -8.68 2.09
C ARG A 60 -16.40 -8.20 1.22
N LEU A 61 -16.07 -7.49 0.16
CA LEU A 61 -17.03 -7.00 -0.83
C LEU A 61 -17.00 -7.92 -2.06
N ASP A 62 -18.12 -8.05 -2.75
CA ASP A 62 -18.06 -8.52 -4.12
C ASP A 62 -17.41 -7.45 -5.02
N GLU A 63 -16.88 -7.87 -6.14
CA GLU A 63 -16.13 -6.99 -7.04
C GLU A 63 -17.00 -5.87 -7.61
N ALA A 64 -18.27 -6.17 -7.93
CA ALA A 64 -19.16 -5.18 -8.49
C ALA A 64 -19.47 -4.06 -7.47
N ASP A 65 -19.67 -4.41 -6.19
CA ASP A 65 -19.85 -3.41 -5.13
C ASP A 65 -18.58 -2.60 -4.89
N ALA A 66 -17.42 -3.26 -4.86
CA ALA A 66 -16.14 -2.58 -4.72
C ALA A 66 -15.89 -1.57 -5.85
N ARG A 67 -16.14 -1.97 -7.12
CA ARG A 67 -16.03 -1.08 -8.29
C ARG A 67 -17.03 0.08 -8.25
N ARG A 68 -18.28 -0.15 -7.81
CA ARG A 68 -19.26 0.94 -7.66
C ARG A 68 -18.82 1.98 -6.62
N ARG A 69 -18.28 1.52 -5.49
CA ARG A 69 -17.74 2.43 -4.46
C ARG A 69 -16.51 3.16 -4.97
N PHE A 70 -15.63 2.44 -5.67
CA PHE A 70 -14.42 3.04 -6.22
C PHE A 70 -14.73 4.08 -7.30
N ALA A 71 -15.74 3.87 -8.13
CA ALA A 71 -16.19 4.88 -9.10
C ALA A 71 -16.64 6.18 -8.44
N ARG A 72 -17.32 6.11 -7.26
CA ARG A 72 -17.65 7.32 -6.49
C ARG A 72 -16.42 8.02 -5.95
N LEU A 73 -15.48 7.24 -5.39
CA LEU A 73 -14.21 7.77 -4.91
C LEU A 73 -13.44 8.45 -6.04
N LYS A 74 -13.33 7.78 -7.19
CA LYS A 74 -12.64 8.29 -8.37
C LYS A 74 -13.15 9.69 -8.75
N ASN A 75 -14.47 9.86 -8.88
CA ASN A 75 -15.07 11.15 -9.18
C ASN A 75 -14.78 12.23 -8.13
N ALA A 76 -14.53 11.85 -6.87
CA ALA A 76 -14.27 12.80 -5.79
C ALA A 76 -12.80 13.21 -5.69
N VAL A 77 -11.85 12.35 -6.13
CA VAL A 77 -10.42 12.57 -5.88
C VAL A 77 -9.59 12.78 -7.15
N GLU A 78 -10.14 12.52 -8.34
CA GLU A 78 -9.44 12.72 -9.61
C GLU A 78 -8.94 14.16 -9.74
N GLY A 79 -7.62 14.34 -9.96
CA GLY A 79 -7.01 15.66 -10.08
C GLY A 79 -6.98 16.50 -8.79
N SER A 80 -7.24 15.91 -7.61
CA SER A 80 -7.19 16.64 -6.33
C SER A 80 -5.80 17.12 -5.93
N GLY A 81 -4.77 16.59 -6.56
CA GLY A 81 -3.37 16.85 -6.28
C GLY A 81 -2.70 15.69 -5.55
N PRO A 82 -1.38 15.53 -5.73
CA PRO A 82 -0.62 14.48 -5.05
C PRO A 82 -0.61 14.70 -3.53
N ILE A 83 -0.48 13.60 -2.80
CA ILE A 83 -0.40 13.59 -1.33
C ILE A 83 1.06 13.39 -0.94
N THR A 84 1.62 14.33 -0.19
CA THR A 84 2.95 14.19 0.39
C THR A 84 2.85 13.75 1.85
N LEU A 85 3.51 12.66 2.20
CA LEU A 85 3.61 12.16 3.55
C LEU A 85 5.07 12.18 4.02
N ARG A 86 5.28 12.41 5.31
CA ARG A 86 6.61 12.46 5.92
C ARG A 86 6.88 11.23 6.75
N LEU A 87 8.06 10.64 6.60
CA LEU A 87 8.50 9.50 7.39
C LEU A 87 8.60 9.88 8.88
N THR A 88 8.14 8.98 9.74
CA THR A 88 8.28 9.09 11.20
C THR A 88 9.56 8.45 11.73
N GLY A 89 10.28 7.74 10.87
CA GLY A 89 11.56 7.08 11.17
C GLY A 89 12.11 6.38 9.93
N PRO A 90 13.31 5.82 10.03
CA PRO A 90 13.88 4.99 8.97
C PRO A 90 13.12 3.66 8.82
N PRO A 91 13.40 2.87 7.75
CA PRO A 91 12.88 1.52 7.61
C PRO A 91 13.10 0.68 8.87
N ASP A 92 12.05 0.03 9.37
CA ASP A 92 12.13 -0.79 10.56
C ASP A 92 11.17 -1.98 10.49
N LEU A 93 11.34 -2.93 11.41
CA LEU A 93 10.45 -4.06 11.58
C LEU A 93 9.07 -3.58 12.05
N TYR A 94 8.04 -4.14 11.49
CA TYR A 94 6.67 -3.93 11.92
C TYR A 94 5.91 -5.27 12.00
N GLY A 95 4.83 -5.26 12.74
CA GLY A 95 4.11 -6.47 13.12
C GLY A 95 4.64 -7.05 14.44
N PRO A 96 4.17 -8.22 14.85
CA PRO A 96 3.44 -9.20 14.03
C PRO A 96 1.98 -8.81 13.81
N TYR A 97 1.49 -9.15 12.62
CA TYR A 97 0.07 -9.12 12.33
C TYR A 97 -0.48 -10.55 12.34
N GLY A 98 -1.60 -10.75 13.00
CA GLY A 98 -2.22 -12.06 13.20
C GLY A 98 -1.94 -12.63 14.60
N ASP A 99 -2.92 -13.34 15.12
CA ASP A 99 -2.97 -13.73 16.53
C ASP A 99 -2.36 -15.10 16.83
N VAL A 100 -1.94 -15.85 15.79
CA VAL A 100 -1.54 -17.24 15.95
C VAL A 100 -0.15 -17.52 15.39
N PRO A 101 0.89 -17.66 16.27
CA PRO A 101 2.16 -18.21 15.85
C PRO A 101 1.99 -19.65 15.30
N PRO A 102 2.76 -20.05 14.29
CA PRO A 102 3.91 -19.41 13.64
C PRO A 102 3.54 -18.59 12.39
N TYR A 103 2.26 -18.31 12.15
CA TYR A 103 1.74 -17.75 10.91
C TYR A 103 1.53 -16.23 10.97
N GLN A 104 2.24 -15.59 11.87
CA GLN A 104 2.22 -14.15 11.96
C GLN A 104 3.05 -13.54 10.84
N MET A 105 2.44 -12.64 10.07
CA MET A 105 3.14 -11.83 9.09
C MET A 105 3.95 -10.76 9.79
N ARG A 106 5.17 -10.59 9.34
CA ARG A 106 6.04 -9.47 9.71
C ARG A 106 6.60 -8.84 8.44
N GLY A 107 6.97 -7.60 8.50
CA GLY A 107 7.59 -6.90 7.40
C GLY A 107 8.66 -5.93 7.86
N ILE A 108 9.35 -5.38 6.89
CA ILE A 108 10.18 -4.19 7.04
C ILE A 108 9.53 -3.10 6.21
N GLY A 109 9.35 -1.95 6.79
CA GLY A 109 8.68 -0.85 6.10
C GLY A 109 8.95 0.49 6.73
N VAL A 110 8.32 1.50 6.20
CA VAL A 110 8.36 2.87 6.68
C VAL A 110 6.98 3.32 7.12
N MET A 111 6.94 4.07 8.21
CA MET A 111 5.71 4.66 8.75
C MET A 111 5.68 6.15 8.40
N PHE A 112 4.50 6.67 8.13
CA PHE A 112 4.33 8.07 7.80
C PHE A 112 3.48 8.80 8.85
N ARG A 113 3.74 10.09 8.97
CA ARG A 113 2.81 11.03 9.58
C ARG A 113 1.77 11.43 8.54
N GLY A 114 0.50 11.39 8.90
CA GLY A 114 -0.58 11.94 8.09
C GLY A 114 -0.39 13.44 7.82
N SER A 115 -1.00 13.91 6.75
CA SER A 115 -1.08 15.32 6.36
C SER A 115 -2.53 15.71 6.16
N GLN A 116 -2.83 17.00 6.05
CA GLN A 116 -4.19 17.45 5.79
C GLN A 116 -4.76 16.81 4.51
N SER A 117 -3.99 16.76 3.42
CA SER A 117 -4.44 16.12 2.18
C SER A 117 -4.69 14.61 2.33
N TYR A 118 -3.99 13.94 3.24
CA TYR A 118 -4.29 12.55 3.58
C TYR A 118 -5.57 12.41 4.38
N ASP A 119 -5.84 13.31 5.31
CA ASP A 119 -7.09 13.33 6.08
C ASP A 119 -8.28 13.66 5.17
N ASP A 120 -8.14 14.61 4.25
CA ASP A 120 -9.15 14.93 3.22
C ASP A 120 -9.45 13.69 2.34
N LEU A 121 -8.42 12.94 1.93
CA LEU A 121 -8.64 11.67 1.22
C LEU A 121 -9.41 10.67 2.07
N ARG A 122 -9.12 10.56 3.37
CA ARG A 122 -9.86 9.66 4.28
C ARG A 122 -11.33 10.02 4.40
N GLU A 123 -11.66 11.30 4.39
CA GLU A 123 -13.05 11.77 4.35
C GLU A 123 -13.75 11.37 3.05
N GLN A 124 -13.08 11.50 1.91
CA GLN A 124 -13.61 11.05 0.61
C GLN A 124 -13.77 9.52 0.54
N LEU A 125 -12.86 8.77 1.15
CA LEU A 125 -13.01 7.33 1.32
C LEU A 125 -14.27 6.99 2.10
N ALA A 126 -14.48 7.63 3.25
CA ALA A 126 -15.65 7.41 4.09
C ALA A 126 -16.96 7.77 3.36
N ALA A 127 -17.00 8.90 2.65
CA ALA A 127 -18.15 9.33 1.84
C ALA A 127 -18.46 8.34 0.69
N SER A 128 -17.44 7.65 0.19
CA SER A 128 -17.58 6.63 -0.86
C SER A 128 -17.95 5.24 -0.33
N GLY A 129 -18.03 5.08 0.99
CA GLY A 129 -18.38 3.83 1.67
C GLY A 129 -17.19 2.92 1.95
N PHE A 130 -15.99 3.50 2.03
CA PHE A 130 -14.78 2.84 2.49
C PHE A 130 -14.40 3.35 3.89
N SER A 131 -13.63 2.56 4.62
CA SER A 131 -12.89 3.07 5.79
C SER A 131 -11.46 3.40 5.39
N GLY A 132 -10.86 4.40 6.01
CA GLY A 132 -9.46 4.74 5.77
C GLY A 132 -8.56 4.27 6.90
N SER A 133 -7.32 3.88 6.61
CA SER A 133 -6.30 3.64 7.63
C SER A 133 -5.90 4.96 8.29
N SER A 134 -5.76 4.93 9.63
CA SER A 134 -5.20 6.07 10.38
C SER A 134 -3.67 6.02 10.47
N PHE A 135 -3.05 4.91 10.03
CA PHE A 135 -1.62 4.68 10.13
C PHE A 135 -1.03 4.39 8.75
N PRO A 136 -0.73 5.43 7.94
CA PRO A 136 -0.13 5.21 6.63
C PRO A 136 1.28 4.62 6.80
N HIS A 137 1.53 3.55 6.04
CA HIS A 137 2.82 2.87 6.01
C HIS A 137 3.05 2.25 4.64
N THR A 138 4.30 2.07 4.27
CA THR A 138 4.69 1.33 3.07
C THR A 138 5.57 0.16 3.47
N SER A 139 5.20 -1.02 3.02
CA SER A 139 5.96 -2.24 3.21
C SER A 139 7.03 -2.37 2.14
N LEU A 140 8.26 -2.54 2.55
CA LEU A 140 9.42 -2.73 1.68
C LEU A 140 9.75 -4.21 1.52
N VAL A 141 9.59 -4.99 2.57
CA VAL A 141 9.77 -6.45 2.58
C VAL A 141 8.60 -7.08 3.33
N TYR A 142 8.01 -8.11 2.75
CA TYR A 142 7.02 -8.96 3.41
C TYR A 142 7.58 -10.35 3.63
N ASP A 143 7.29 -10.92 4.79
CA ASP A 143 7.42 -12.35 5.02
C ASP A 143 6.73 -12.76 6.34
N TRP A 144 6.81 -14.05 6.68
CA TRP A 144 6.33 -14.53 7.98
C TRP A 144 7.40 -14.39 9.07
N ILE A 145 6.98 -14.47 10.32
CA ILE A 145 7.91 -14.52 11.46
C ILE A 145 8.83 -15.73 11.32
N GLY A 146 10.11 -15.50 11.51
CA GLY A 146 11.15 -16.52 11.37
C GLY A 146 11.72 -16.65 9.95
N SER A 147 11.23 -15.88 8.99
CA SER A 147 11.88 -15.76 7.70
C SER A 147 13.23 -15.07 7.84
N PRO A 148 14.27 -15.56 7.15
CA PRO A 148 15.58 -14.88 7.11
C PRO A 148 15.56 -13.53 6.41
N ARG A 149 14.44 -13.17 5.73
CA ARG A 149 14.27 -11.91 5.02
C ARG A 149 13.75 -10.77 5.91
N VAL A 150 13.14 -11.10 7.06
CA VAL A 150 12.53 -10.12 7.96
C VAL A 150 13.25 -10.15 9.30
N THR A 151 14.45 -9.59 9.31
CA THR A 151 15.31 -9.49 10.49
C THR A 151 15.79 -8.05 10.69
N SER A 152 16.32 -7.77 11.88
CA SER A 152 16.93 -6.46 12.18
C SER A 152 18.12 -6.17 11.28
N GLU A 153 18.92 -7.18 10.95
CA GLU A 153 20.08 -7.05 10.07
C GLU A 153 19.66 -6.63 8.65
N VAL A 154 18.56 -7.19 8.13
CA VAL A 154 18.03 -6.77 6.83
C VAL A 154 17.48 -5.34 6.90
N ALA A 155 16.80 -4.96 7.97
CA ALA A 155 16.36 -3.59 8.16
C ALA A 155 17.55 -2.60 8.23
N GLU A 156 18.63 -2.97 8.91
CA GLU A 156 19.88 -2.19 8.96
C GLU A 156 20.54 -2.08 7.57
N ALA A 157 20.57 -3.16 6.81
CA ALA A 157 21.08 -3.14 5.43
C ALA A 157 20.26 -2.19 4.55
N ILE A 158 18.93 -2.22 4.63
CA ILE A 158 18.08 -1.28 3.91
C ILE A 158 18.37 0.16 4.32
N ARG A 159 18.52 0.46 5.62
CA ARG A 159 18.87 1.81 6.11
C ARG A 159 20.20 2.30 5.56
N ALA A 160 21.18 1.41 5.44
CA ALA A 160 22.49 1.74 4.91
C ALA A 160 22.48 2.01 3.39
N GLU A 161 21.64 1.28 2.65
CA GLU A 161 21.52 1.40 1.19
C GLU A 161 20.65 2.59 0.75
N VAL A 162 19.70 3.01 1.60
CA VAL A 162 18.71 4.06 1.29
C VAL A 162 18.61 5.09 2.41
N PRO A 163 19.70 5.84 2.68
CA PRO A 163 19.73 6.85 3.74
C PRO A 163 18.70 7.98 3.54
N GLU A 164 18.22 8.16 2.31
CA GLU A 164 17.13 9.09 1.99
C GLU A 164 15.80 8.70 2.64
N LEU A 165 15.57 7.41 2.95
CA LEU A 165 14.39 6.97 3.71
C LEU A 165 14.61 7.15 5.22
N SER A 166 14.79 8.38 5.66
CA SER A 166 15.07 8.75 7.05
C SER A 166 13.94 9.60 7.65
N TYR A 167 14.04 9.85 8.96
CA TYR A 167 13.07 10.69 9.64
C TYR A 167 12.86 12.05 8.96
N GLY A 168 11.61 12.39 8.70
CA GLY A 168 11.20 13.64 8.07
C GLY A 168 11.31 13.67 6.55
N ALA A 169 11.87 12.63 5.92
CA ALA A 169 11.87 12.51 4.47
C ALA A 169 10.44 12.48 3.93
N GLU A 170 10.25 13.05 2.76
CA GLU A 170 8.95 13.14 2.10
C GLU A 170 8.82 12.07 1.01
N VAL A 171 7.66 11.44 0.95
CA VAL A 171 7.27 10.53 -0.12
C VAL A 171 5.97 11.05 -0.74
N VAL A 172 5.97 11.13 -2.05
CA VAL A 172 4.83 11.61 -2.84
C VAL A 172 4.00 10.42 -3.31
N PHE A 173 2.70 10.55 -3.16
CA PHE A 173 1.69 9.60 -3.63
C PHE A 173 0.78 10.31 -4.63
N ASP A 174 0.58 9.72 -5.79
CA ASP A 174 -0.11 10.36 -6.91
C ASP A 174 -1.31 9.56 -7.45
N GLY A 175 -1.65 8.45 -6.83
CA GLY A 175 -2.76 7.63 -7.27
C GLY A 175 -3.41 6.79 -6.17
N VAL A 176 -4.64 6.38 -6.41
CA VAL A 176 -5.35 5.38 -5.61
C VAL A 176 -5.71 4.20 -6.49
N ALA A 177 -5.51 2.98 -6.01
CA ALA A 177 -5.85 1.75 -6.71
C ALA A 177 -6.81 0.87 -5.91
N LEU A 178 -7.74 0.27 -6.60
CA LEU A 178 -8.56 -0.84 -6.13
C LEU A 178 -7.88 -2.15 -6.56
N VAL A 179 -7.58 -3.02 -5.61
CA VAL A 179 -6.75 -4.20 -5.85
C VAL A 179 -7.43 -5.46 -5.33
N ASP A 180 -7.47 -6.49 -6.14
CA ASP A 180 -7.92 -7.83 -5.76
C ASP A 180 -6.76 -8.66 -5.24
N MET A 181 -6.85 -9.05 -3.97
CA MET A 181 -5.87 -9.89 -3.29
C MET A 181 -6.40 -11.30 -3.00
N ARG A 182 -7.64 -11.60 -3.37
CA ARG A 182 -8.34 -12.85 -3.01
C ARG A 182 -7.62 -14.09 -3.53
N GLY A 183 -7.11 -14.91 -2.62
CA GLY A 183 -6.40 -16.14 -2.93
C GLY A 183 -5.06 -15.94 -3.67
N ARG A 184 -4.47 -14.75 -3.60
CA ARG A 184 -3.24 -14.37 -4.29
C ARG A 184 -2.09 -14.17 -3.32
N SER A 185 -0.91 -14.57 -3.71
CA SER A 185 0.34 -14.29 -2.99
C SER A 185 0.82 -12.86 -3.29
N VAL A 186 1.82 -12.42 -2.54
CA VAL A 186 2.52 -11.14 -2.81
C VAL A 186 3.01 -11.12 -4.26
N GLY A 187 2.69 -10.04 -4.97
CA GLY A 187 3.06 -9.83 -6.38
C GLY A 187 2.14 -10.48 -7.41
N GLU A 188 1.18 -11.32 -6.98
CA GLU A 188 0.13 -11.85 -7.84
C GLU A 188 -1.16 -11.01 -7.78
N TRP A 189 -1.14 -9.92 -7.02
CA TRP A 189 -2.28 -9.04 -6.82
C TRP A 189 -2.68 -8.34 -8.10
N GLU A 190 -3.99 -8.23 -8.33
CA GLU A 190 -4.54 -7.65 -9.55
C GLU A 190 -5.12 -6.26 -9.29
N VAL A 191 -4.61 -5.26 -10.00
CA VAL A 191 -5.20 -3.92 -9.99
C VAL A 191 -6.49 -3.94 -10.81
N LEU A 192 -7.62 -3.81 -10.14
CA LEU A 192 -8.95 -3.80 -10.75
C LEU A 192 -9.29 -2.45 -11.40
N ASP A 193 -8.85 -1.36 -10.77
CA ASP A 193 -9.06 0.02 -11.26
C ASP A 193 -8.07 0.95 -10.54
N ARG A 194 -7.84 2.14 -11.12
CA ARG A 194 -6.99 3.18 -10.52
C ARG A 194 -7.48 4.57 -10.89
N VAL A 195 -7.13 5.54 -10.07
CA VAL A 195 -7.35 6.98 -10.32
C VAL A 195 -6.06 7.74 -10.05
N SER A 196 -5.76 8.71 -10.90
CA SER A 196 -4.67 9.67 -10.67
C SER A 196 -5.16 10.80 -9.76
N LEU A 197 -4.34 11.12 -8.76
CA LEU A 197 -4.52 12.32 -7.95
C LEU A 197 -3.82 13.53 -8.62
N ALA A 198 -2.82 13.29 -9.46
CA ALA A 198 -2.16 14.33 -10.21
C ALA A 198 -3.11 14.95 -11.23
N ARG A 199 -3.07 16.28 -11.35
CA ARG A 199 -3.77 16.97 -12.44
C ARG A 199 -3.09 16.64 -13.76
N GLU A 200 -3.87 16.39 -14.80
CA GLU A 200 -3.31 16.28 -16.13
C GLU A 200 -2.66 17.60 -16.54
N PRO A 201 -1.42 17.59 -17.06
CA PRO A 201 -0.81 18.80 -17.57
C PRO A 201 -1.61 19.29 -18.78
N GLY A 202 -2.24 20.45 -18.67
CA GLY A 202 -2.95 21.09 -19.79
C GLY A 202 -4.35 21.64 -19.51
N CYS A 203 -4.91 21.46 -18.32
CA CYS A 203 -6.24 22.01 -18.01
C CYS A 203 -6.25 23.45 -17.47
N ASP A 204 -5.11 24.09 -17.29
CA ASP A 204 -4.97 25.45 -16.75
C ASP A 204 -4.51 26.49 -17.80
N GLU A 205 -4.82 26.34 -19.09
CA GLU A 205 -4.75 27.52 -19.95
C GLU A 205 -5.97 28.41 -19.62
N PRO A 206 -5.74 29.61 -19.05
CA PRO A 206 -6.83 30.57 -18.91
C PRO A 206 -7.31 30.91 -20.32
N ILE A 207 -8.60 30.67 -20.59
CA ILE A 207 -9.26 31.20 -21.76
C ILE A 207 -9.00 32.69 -21.72
N ALA A 208 -8.07 33.17 -22.55
CA ALA A 208 -7.81 34.57 -22.72
C ALA A 208 -9.13 35.22 -23.17
N ALA A 209 -9.73 36.00 -22.27
CA ALA A 209 -10.88 36.81 -22.61
C ALA A 209 -10.44 37.77 -23.72
N THR A 210 -10.80 37.44 -24.94
CA THR A 210 -10.73 38.36 -26.06
C THR A 210 -11.76 39.46 -25.81
N ALA A 211 -11.26 40.64 -25.50
CA ALA A 211 -12.01 41.91 -25.43
C ALA A 211 -12.36 42.40 -26.82
#